data_998cf24d5c8594512af59f6444b0ed23
#
_entry.id   998cf24d5c8594512af59f6444b0ed23
#
_cell.length_a   1.000
_cell.length_b   1.000
_cell.length_c   1.000
_cell.angle_alpha   90.00
_cell.angle_beta   90.00
_cell.angle_gamma   90.00
#
_symmetry.space_group_name_H-M   'P 1'
#
loop_
_entity.id
_entity.type
_entity.pdbx_description
1 polymer ?
#
loop_
_entity_poly.entity_id
_entity_poly.type
_entity_poly.pdbx_seq_one_letter_code
_entity_poly.pdbx_strand_id
1 'polypeptide(L)'
;NLKVIMGTPTATIPAWLAKKYPDKTELQIAENIPFVEYVKIMNGSDAILDQLYSYTPSMNPLEAMARGIICIGGGEPENYEIIHEDKLRPIINVLPNYESVYQELEHLVLHPELIPLLKQQSIEYINKHHDYIKVAERYEAFYQKLLIQ
;
A
#
# COMPACT_ATOMS: atom_id res chain seq x y z
N ASN A 1 -13.88 -5.82 -10.69
CA ASN A 1 -12.92 -4.93 -11.36
C ASN A 1 -11.91 -4.45 -10.34
N LEU A 2 -10.63 -4.57 -10.65
CA LEU A 2 -9.55 -4.02 -9.83
C LEU A 2 -9.52 -2.49 -9.98
N LYS A 3 -9.72 -1.77 -8.90
CA LYS A 3 -9.65 -0.31 -8.84
C LYS A 3 -8.34 0.12 -8.21
N VAL A 4 -7.51 0.84 -8.96
CA VAL A 4 -6.20 1.32 -8.52
C VAL A 4 -6.19 2.83 -8.46
N ILE A 5 -5.85 3.37 -7.29
CA ILE A 5 -5.58 4.80 -7.11
C ILE A 5 -4.07 5.06 -7.14
N MET A 6 -3.68 6.17 -7.70
CA MET A 6 -2.30 6.63 -7.70
C MET A 6 -2.21 8.16 -7.73
N GLY A 7 -1.13 8.69 -7.17
CA GLY A 7 -0.65 10.05 -7.45
C GLY A 7 0.28 10.04 -8.67
N THR A 8 0.66 11.23 -9.13
CA THR A 8 1.61 11.40 -10.25
C THR A 8 3.01 10.84 -9.93
N PRO A 9 3.88 10.60 -10.88
CA PRO A 9 3.90 10.62 -12.35
C PRO A 9 3.98 9.23 -13.00
N THR A 10 3.66 8.16 -12.30
CA THR A 10 3.72 6.76 -12.79
C THR A 10 2.48 6.33 -13.57
N ALA A 11 1.65 7.28 -13.97
CA ALA A 11 0.35 7.07 -14.60
C ALA A 11 0.35 6.26 -15.91
N THR A 12 1.50 6.12 -16.57
CA THR A 12 1.57 5.42 -17.86
C THR A 12 1.37 3.91 -17.77
N ILE A 13 1.85 3.29 -16.69
CA ILE A 13 1.80 1.83 -16.52
C ILE A 13 0.38 1.33 -16.25
N PRO A 14 -0.34 1.88 -15.25
CA PRO A 14 -1.73 1.49 -15.01
C PRO A 14 -2.67 1.84 -16.16
N ALA A 15 -2.42 2.94 -16.90
CA ALA A 15 -3.20 3.29 -18.08
C ALA A 15 -3.06 2.25 -19.20
N TRP A 16 -1.89 1.66 -19.35
CA TRP A 16 -1.65 0.57 -20.30
C TRP A 16 -2.41 -0.69 -19.94
N LEU A 17 -2.41 -1.04 -18.64
CA LEU A 17 -3.14 -2.19 -18.12
C LEU A 17 -4.66 -2.00 -18.25
N ALA A 18 -5.17 -0.81 -17.94
CA ALA A 18 -6.58 -0.47 -18.13
C ALA A 18 -7.02 -0.56 -19.60
N LYS A 19 -6.13 -0.25 -20.54
CA LYS A 19 -6.40 -0.44 -21.96
C LYS A 19 -6.43 -1.92 -22.39
N LYS A 20 -5.58 -2.75 -21.77
CA LYS A 20 -5.52 -4.19 -22.06
C LYS A 20 -6.71 -4.96 -21.45
N TYR A 21 -7.16 -4.54 -20.27
CA TYR A 21 -8.23 -5.18 -19.50
C TYR A 21 -9.35 -4.20 -19.11
N PRO A 22 -10.03 -3.57 -20.09
CA PRO A 22 -10.99 -2.49 -19.83
C PRO A 22 -12.18 -2.91 -18.94
N ASP A 23 -12.58 -4.17 -19.01
CA ASP A 23 -13.71 -4.70 -18.23
C ASP A 23 -13.28 -5.19 -16.83
N LYS A 24 -11.98 -5.24 -16.54
CA LYS A 24 -11.42 -5.79 -15.30
C LYS A 24 -10.68 -4.77 -14.45
N THR A 25 -10.40 -3.58 -14.98
CA THR A 25 -9.57 -2.56 -14.31
C THR A 25 -10.22 -1.19 -14.37
N GLU A 26 -10.02 -0.42 -13.33
CA GLU A 26 -10.36 0.99 -13.26
C GLU A 26 -9.17 1.74 -12.64
N LEU A 27 -8.63 2.70 -13.37
CA LEU A 27 -7.54 3.56 -12.89
C LEU A 27 -8.08 4.92 -12.49
N GLN A 28 -7.75 5.37 -11.28
CA GLN A 28 -8.06 6.70 -10.80
C GLN A 28 -6.77 7.45 -10.45
N ILE A 29 -6.56 8.59 -11.10
CA ILE A 29 -5.41 9.46 -10.84
C ILE A 29 -5.90 10.61 -9.95
N ALA A 30 -5.30 10.71 -8.76
CA ALA A 30 -5.64 11.74 -7.78
C ALA A 30 -4.60 12.85 -7.79
N GLU A 31 -4.86 13.92 -8.54
CA GLU A 31 -3.98 15.09 -8.65
C GLU A 31 -4.72 16.37 -8.30
N ASN A 32 -4.11 17.18 -7.44
CA ASN A 32 -4.62 18.51 -7.10
C ASN A 32 -6.09 18.55 -6.67
N ILE A 33 -6.54 17.49 -5.99
CA ILE A 33 -7.90 17.39 -5.45
C ILE A 33 -7.92 17.66 -3.94
N PRO A 34 -9.04 18.18 -3.38
CA PRO A 34 -9.19 18.33 -1.95
C PRO A 34 -9.07 16.98 -1.22
N PHE A 35 -8.49 17.00 0.00
CA PHE A 35 -8.27 15.78 0.80
C PHE A 35 -9.55 14.96 1.00
N VAL A 36 -10.69 15.62 1.22
CA VAL A 36 -11.99 14.92 1.39
C VAL A 36 -12.39 14.12 0.15
N GLU A 37 -12.11 14.64 -1.04
CA GLU A 37 -12.38 13.93 -2.30
C GLU A 37 -11.38 12.80 -2.52
N TYR A 38 -10.11 13.04 -2.20
CA TYR A 38 -9.08 12.00 -2.22
C TYR A 38 -9.47 10.79 -1.36
N VAL A 39 -9.94 11.02 -0.13
CA VAL A 39 -10.38 9.96 0.78
C VAL A 39 -11.59 9.18 0.21
N LYS A 40 -12.51 9.86 -0.49
CA LYS A 40 -13.63 9.17 -1.16
C LYS A 40 -13.15 8.23 -2.27
N ILE A 41 -12.22 8.69 -3.09
CA ILE A 41 -11.61 7.88 -4.14
C ILE A 41 -10.87 6.70 -3.51
N MET A 42 -10.05 6.95 -2.51
CA MET A 42 -9.32 5.93 -1.77
C MET A 42 -10.26 4.84 -1.24
N ASN A 43 -11.35 5.21 -0.57
CA ASN A 43 -12.33 4.27 -0.02
C ASN A 43 -13.03 3.41 -1.09
N GLY A 44 -13.06 3.87 -2.32
CA GLY A 44 -13.61 3.14 -3.47
C GLY A 44 -12.60 2.28 -4.22
N SER A 45 -11.33 2.30 -3.80
CA SER A 45 -10.23 1.62 -4.49
C SER A 45 -9.90 0.25 -3.87
N ASP A 46 -9.29 -0.63 -4.64
CA ASP A 46 -8.79 -1.92 -4.19
C ASP A 46 -7.30 -1.87 -3.85
N ALA A 47 -6.55 -1.08 -4.59
CA ALA A 47 -5.11 -0.93 -4.40
C ALA A 47 -4.66 0.53 -4.57
N ILE A 48 -3.56 0.86 -3.91
CA ILE A 48 -2.83 2.12 -4.07
C ILE A 48 -1.42 1.83 -4.57
N LEU A 49 -1.01 2.53 -5.63
CA LEU A 49 0.39 2.54 -6.06
C LEU A 49 1.12 3.67 -5.35
N ASP A 50 2.06 3.29 -4.48
CA ASP A 50 2.88 4.22 -3.69
C ASP A 50 4.18 4.60 -4.41
N GLN A 51 5.06 5.26 -3.70
CA GLN A 51 6.36 5.71 -4.19
C GLN A 51 7.26 4.53 -4.55
N LEU A 52 7.68 4.44 -5.81
CA LEU A 52 8.49 3.31 -6.31
C LEU A 52 9.94 3.33 -5.82
N TYR A 53 10.44 4.45 -5.30
CA TYR A 53 11.81 4.63 -4.83
C TYR A 53 11.91 4.63 -3.30
N SER A 54 10.87 4.22 -2.60
CA SER A 54 10.86 4.10 -1.15
C SER A 54 10.99 2.64 -0.72
N TYR A 55 11.86 2.36 0.25
CA TYR A 55 12.02 1.00 0.82
C TYR A 55 10.89 0.62 1.79
N THR A 56 10.16 1.62 2.29
CA THR A 56 9.07 1.43 3.25
C THR A 56 7.86 2.23 2.82
N PRO A 57 6.65 1.80 3.21
CA PRO A 57 5.44 2.55 2.90
C PRO A 57 5.44 3.91 3.60
N SER A 58 4.97 4.94 2.90
CA SER A 58 4.73 6.26 3.49
C SER A 58 3.44 6.30 4.30
N MET A 59 3.11 7.44 4.92
CA MET A 59 1.88 7.59 5.72
C MET A 59 0.61 7.36 4.90
N ASN A 60 0.61 7.78 3.64
CA ASN A 60 -0.56 7.66 2.77
C ASN A 60 -0.95 6.19 2.48
N PRO A 61 -0.05 5.29 2.05
CA PRO A 61 -0.37 3.89 1.91
C PRO A 61 -0.67 3.20 3.25
N LEU A 62 -0.07 3.61 4.37
CA LEU A 62 -0.44 3.06 5.68
C LEU A 62 -1.89 3.39 6.04
N GLU A 63 -2.36 4.62 5.75
CA GLU A 63 -3.77 4.98 5.90
C GLU A 63 -4.68 4.17 4.97
N ALA A 64 -4.26 3.97 3.72
CA ALA A 64 -4.99 3.13 2.77
C ALA A 64 -5.08 1.68 3.25
N MET A 65 -3.98 1.10 3.74
CA MET A 65 -3.94 -0.26 4.29
C MET A 65 -4.83 -0.41 5.53
N ALA A 66 -4.92 0.60 6.38
CA ALA A 66 -5.84 0.61 7.52
C ALA A 66 -7.32 0.52 7.10
N ARG A 67 -7.64 0.90 5.87
CA ARG A 67 -8.96 0.80 5.24
C ARG A 67 -9.14 -0.49 4.42
N GLY A 68 -8.17 -1.38 4.46
CA GLY A 68 -8.19 -2.61 3.67
C GLY A 68 -7.89 -2.40 2.19
N ILE A 69 -7.04 -1.44 1.85
CA ILE A 69 -6.59 -1.19 0.48
C ILE A 69 -5.19 -1.76 0.33
N ILE A 70 -4.92 -2.47 -0.75
CA ILE A 70 -3.64 -3.13 -1.01
C ILE A 70 -2.60 -2.06 -1.36
N CYS A 71 -1.45 -2.08 -0.67
CA CYS A 71 -0.31 -1.24 -1.03
C CYS A 71 0.56 -1.95 -2.07
N ILE A 72 0.93 -1.22 -3.13
CA ILE A 72 1.89 -1.66 -4.15
C ILE A 72 3.07 -0.70 -4.11
N GLY A 73 4.25 -1.20 -3.74
CA GLY A 73 5.47 -0.43 -3.50
C GLY A 73 5.85 -0.32 -2.03
N GLY A 74 7.14 -0.19 -1.74
CA GLY A 74 7.66 -0.05 -0.38
C GLY A 74 7.60 -1.31 0.49
N GLY A 75 7.57 -2.49 -0.12
CA GLY A 75 7.51 -3.80 0.55
C GLY A 75 8.84 -4.54 0.57
N GLU A 76 9.96 -3.82 0.68
CA GLU A 76 11.28 -4.44 0.72
C GLU A 76 11.44 -5.37 1.92
N PRO A 77 12.22 -6.46 1.80
CA PRO A 77 12.46 -7.41 2.89
C PRO A 77 12.92 -6.73 4.18
N GLU A 78 13.77 -5.73 4.06
CA GLU A 78 14.32 -4.96 5.18
C GLU A 78 13.24 -4.25 6.00
N ASN A 79 12.15 -3.80 5.36
CA ASN A 79 11.01 -3.22 6.06
C ASN A 79 10.43 -4.21 7.08
N TYR A 80 10.29 -5.46 6.69
CA TYR A 80 9.74 -6.51 7.55
C TYR A 80 10.73 -6.98 8.61
N GLU A 81 12.04 -7.01 8.29
CA GLU A 81 13.10 -7.35 9.24
C GLU A 81 13.17 -6.32 10.39
N ILE A 82 13.12 -5.03 10.08
CA ILE A 82 13.16 -3.93 11.06
C ILE A 82 12.01 -4.03 12.07
N ILE A 83 10.81 -4.40 11.62
CA ILE A 83 9.64 -4.50 12.48
C ILE A 83 9.42 -5.93 13.01
N HIS A 84 10.34 -6.88 12.73
CA HIS A 84 10.25 -8.28 13.12
C HIS A 84 8.96 -8.96 12.68
N GLU A 85 8.57 -8.76 11.41
CA GLU A 85 7.38 -9.37 10.81
C GLU A 85 7.72 -10.51 9.86
N ASP A 86 7.45 -11.74 10.30
CA ASP A 86 7.80 -12.94 9.53
C ASP A 86 6.62 -13.54 8.73
N LYS A 87 5.39 -13.18 9.09
CA LYS A 87 4.19 -13.86 8.58
C LYS A 87 3.35 -13.00 7.64
N LEU A 88 3.13 -11.73 7.99
CA LEU A 88 2.29 -10.83 7.21
C LEU A 88 3.11 -10.13 6.14
N ARG A 89 2.76 -10.35 4.88
CA ARG A 89 3.42 -9.75 3.71
C ARG A 89 2.39 -9.08 2.78
N PRO A 90 1.57 -8.14 3.29
CA PRO A 90 0.47 -7.57 2.53
C PRO A 90 0.88 -6.58 1.45
N ILE A 91 2.11 -6.03 1.53
CA ILE A 91 2.59 -5.03 0.58
C ILE A 91 3.19 -5.77 -0.62
N ILE A 92 2.66 -5.48 -1.80
CA ILE A 92 3.20 -6.01 -3.05
C ILE A 92 4.45 -5.20 -3.39
N ASN A 93 5.62 -5.83 -3.27
CA ASN A 93 6.87 -5.16 -3.59
C ASN A 93 7.08 -5.07 -5.09
N VAL A 94 7.51 -3.92 -5.56
CA VAL A 94 7.82 -3.67 -6.97
C VAL A 94 9.12 -2.90 -7.11
N LEU A 95 9.89 -3.25 -8.12
CA LEU A 95 11.07 -2.46 -8.50
C LEU A 95 10.62 -1.18 -9.22
N PRO A 96 11.42 -0.09 -9.17
CA PRO A 96 11.10 1.17 -9.81
C PRO A 96 11.31 1.13 -11.34
N ASN A 97 10.69 0.16 -11.99
CA ASN A 97 10.71 0.00 -13.44
C ASN A 97 9.33 -0.46 -13.95
N TYR A 98 9.10 -0.21 -15.23
CA TYR A 98 7.84 -0.54 -15.90
C TYR A 98 7.44 -2.00 -15.74
N GLU A 99 8.36 -2.90 -16.03
CA GLU A 99 8.08 -4.34 -16.11
C GLU A 99 7.59 -4.90 -14.76
N SER A 100 8.29 -4.57 -13.68
CA SER A 100 7.93 -5.04 -12.33
C SER A 100 6.55 -4.56 -11.91
N VAL A 101 6.24 -3.28 -12.08
CA VAL A 101 4.93 -2.72 -11.72
C VAL A 101 3.83 -3.32 -12.59
N TYR A 102 4.09 -3.49 -13.89
CA TYR A 102 3.15 -4.06 -14.82
C TYR A 102 2.81 -5.52 -14.46
N GLN A 103 3.82 -6.34 -14.20
CA GLN A 103 3.64 -7.76 -13.86
C GLN A 103 2.82 -7.96 -12.59
N GLU A 104 3.09 -7.19 -11.53
CA GLU A 104 2.35 -7.30 -10.27
C GLU A 104 0.90 -6.80 -10.40
N LEU A 105 0.67 -5.71 -11.11
CA LEU A 105 -0.70 -5.24 -11.40
C LEU A 105 -1.46 -6.24 -12.28
N GLU A 106 -0.82 -6.78 -13.30
CA GLU A 106 -1.43 -7.82 -14.16
C GLU A 106 -1.74 -9.08 -13.38
N HIS A 107 -0.84 -9.48 -12.48
CA HIS A 107 -1.07 -10.62 -11.59
C HIS A 107 -2.36 -10.44 -10.77
N LEU A 108 -2.58 -9.28 -10.16
CA LEU A 108 -3.82 -9.00 -9.43
C LEU A 108 -5.06 -9.01 -10.32
N VAL A 109 -4.97 -8.55 -11.56
CA VAL A 109 -6.08 -8.57 -12.53
C VAL A 109 -6.47 -9.99 -12.90
N LEU A 110 -5.47 -10.87 -13.04
CA LEU A 110 -5.66 -12.27 -13.42
C LEU A 110 -6.05 -13.16 -12.23
N HIS A 111 -5.71 -12.74 -10.99
CA HIS A 111 -5.96 -13.46 -9.75
C HIS A 111 -6.80 -12.64 -8.76
N PRO A 112 -8.06 -12.29 -9.12
CA PRO A 112 -8.93 -11.48 -8.25
C PRO A 112 -9.25 -12.12 -6.90
N GLU A 113 -9.06 -13.43 -6.76
CA GLU A 113 -9.21 -14.19 -5.51
C GLU A 113 -8.19 -13.79 -4.44
N LEU A 114 -7.05 -13.20 -4.84
CA LEU A 114 -6.03 -12.70 -3.91
C LEU A 114 -6.44 -11.37 -3.23
N ILE A 115 -7.31 -10.59 -3.87
CA ILE A 115 -7.68 -9.25 -3.41
C ILE A 115 -8.27 -9.27 -1.99
N PRO A 116 -9.29 -10.09 -1.67
CA PRO A 116 -9.83 -10.14 -0.31
C PRO A 116 -8.81 -10.53 0.74
N LEU A 117 -7.91 -11.47 0.42
CA LEU A 117 -6.86 -11.93 1.32
C LEU A 117 -5.87 -10.82 1.63
N LEU A 118 -5.36 -10.13 0.60
CA LEU A 118 -4.39 -9.03 0.77
C LEU A 118 -5.01 -7.85 1.50
N LYS A 119 -6.27 -7.53 1.25
CA LYS A 119 -7.02 -6.51 2.01
C LYS A 119 -7.10 -6.84 3.50
N GLN A 120 -7.42 -8.08 3.83
CA GLN A 120 -7.48 -8.53 5.22
C GLN A 120 -6.10 -8.48 5.88
N GLN A 121 -5.07 -8.96 5.21
CA GLN A 121 -3.68 -8.90 5.71
C GLN A 121 -3.19 -7.47 5.88
N SER A 122 -3.61 -6.54 5.03
CA SER A 122 -3.30 -5.11 5.17
C SER A 122 -3.82 -4.55 6.49
N ILE A 123 -5.09 -4.82 6.83
CA ILE A 123 -5.69 -4.41 8.11
C ILE A 123 -4.95 -5.04 9.30
N GLU A 124 -4.66 -6.33 9.22
CA GLU A 124 -3.95 -7.05 10.28
C GLU A 124 -2.54 -6.48 10.51
N TYR A 125 -1.82 -6.20 9.43
CA TYR A 125 -0.50 -5.59 9.47
C TYR A 125 -0.52 -4.22 10.15
N ILE A 126 -1.46 -3.35 9.78
CA ILE A 126 -1.60 -2.02 10.40
C ILE A 126 -1.95 -2.15 11.88
N ASN A 127 -2.92 -2.97 12.24
CA ASN A 127 -3.32 -3.18 13.63
C ASN A 127 -2.19 -3.76 14.50
N LYS A 128 -1.30 -4.54 13.90
CA LYS A 128 -0.16 -5.12 14.61
C LYS A 128 1.00 -4.12 14.79
N HIS A 129 1.36 -3.40 13.75
CA HIS A 129 2.61 -2.64 13.68
C HIS A 129 2.45 -1.12 13.73
N HIS A 130 1.32 -0.60 13.26
CA HIS A 130 1.08 0.84 13.07
C HIS A 130 -0.15 1.38 13.83
N ASP A 131 -0.74 0.59 14.74
CA ASP A 131 -1.73 1.10 15.67
C ASP A 131 -1.13 2.21 16.52
N TYR A 132 -1.80 3.38 16.56
CA TYR A 132 -1.24 4.59 17.16
C TYR A 132 -1.01 4.47 18.67
N ILE A 133 -1.82 3.67 19.38
CA ILE A 133 -1.63 3.42 20.80
C ILE A 133 -0.37 2.61 21.02
N LYS A 134 -0.23 1.49 20.29
CA LYS A 134 0.96 0.61 20.39
C LYS A 134 2.25 1.32 19.98
N VAL A 135 2.16 2.24 19.02
CA VAL A 135 3.30 3.06 18.61
C VAL A 135 3.65 4.03 19.73
N ALA A 136 2.68 4.72 20.34
CA ALA A 136 2.90 5.63 21.46
C ALA A 136 3.51 4.91 22.67
N GLU A 137 3.00 3.72 23.05
CA GLU A 137 3.56 2.89 24.12
C GLU A 137 5.02 2.49 23.88
N ARG A 138 5.39 2.17 22.64
CA ARG A 138 6.80 1.89 22.27
C ARG A 138 7.71 3.10 22.43
N TYR A 139 7.24 4.29 22.04
CA TYR A 139 7.98 5.53 22.25
C TYR A 139 8.14 5.84 23.74
N GLU A 140 7.07 5.72 24.52
CA GLU A 140 7.12 5.92 25.96
C GLU A 140 8.14 4.99 26.64
N ALA A 141 8.07 3.69 26.35
CA ALA A 141 9.00 2.71 26.87
C ALA A 141 10.46 3.01 26.47
N PHE A 142 10.70 3.50 25.27
CA PHE A 142 12.03 3.93 24.82
C PHE A 142 12.54 5.13 25.62
N TYR A 143 11.72 6.17 25.79
CA TYR A 143 12.12 7.36 26.55
C TYR A 143 12.36 7.06 28.03
N GLN A 144 11.54 6.21 28.64
CA GLN A 144 11.74 5.79 30.02
C GLN A 144 13.10 5.09 30.22
N LYS A 145 13.54 4.25 29.28
CA LYS A 145 14.87 3.62 29.33
C LYS A 145 16.02 4.65 29.27
N LEU A 146 15.84 5.73 28.52
CA LEU A 146 16.86 6.78 28.43
C LEU A 146 16.96 7.63 29.70
N LEU A 147 15.86 7.80 30.44
CA LEU A 147 15.82 8.58 31.68
C LEU A 147 16.42 7.85 32.89
N ILE A 148 16.58 6.52 32.80
CA ILE A 148 17.14 5.68 33.91
C ILE A 148 18.66 5.51 33.75
N GLN A 149 19.25 5.91 32.65
CA GLN A 149 20.70 5.95 32.42
C GLN A 149 21.30 7.27 32.89
#